data_f98be688d40823b2041b3c188b9f1c1a
#
_entry.id   f98be688d40823b2041b3c188b9f1c1a
#
_cell.length_a   1.000
_cell.length_b   1.000
_cell.length_c   1.000
_cell.angle_alpha   90.00
_cell.angle_beta   90.00
_cell.angle_gamma   90.00
#
_symmetry.space_group_name_H-M   'P 1'
#
loop_
_entity.id
_entity.type
_entity.pdbx_description
1 polymer ?
#
loop_
_entity_poly.entity_id
_entity_poly.type
_entity_poly.pdbx_seq_one_letter_code
_entity_poly.pdbx_strand_id
1 'polypeptide(L)'
;VAVPMVDMHTIGAGGGSIAYVDSGGMLQVGPESAGAAPGPACYNQGGKRPTVTDANLLLGRLRPDAFLGGKMPLHESAAYHAMQSVAEPLGLSVEQAAEGVVRIANEHMAHALRVMSVQRGIDPRGLTLVSFGGAGGLHVCALAEALSMQQAMVPVHAGVLSALGMLVAPRSRQLSRTHIARLMNMAHEQIEAVYAELEAKGRQELIAEGVAKAEIEIQRSLDLRYEGQSYYLNLPWNDLKSCEAAFHRLHAERYGHELDLPVELVNLRVGLVSRPTPLTLTSLPAGPASVPYDQVSLYGLEQSAAVYARDGLMAGQQLTGPALITETVSTTYLAPGWYCKVDAAGNLLLSNRV
;
A
#
# COMPACT_ATOMS: atom_id res chain seq x y z
N VAL A 1 -1.94 1.04 -23.16
CA VAL A 1 -3.18 0.33 -22.77
C VAL A 1 -3.55 0.82 -21.38
N ALA A 2 -4.67 1.53 -21.24
CA ALA A 2 -5.19 1.92 -19.92
C ALA A 2 -5.93 0.72 -19.32
N VAL A 3 -5.40 0.21 -18.23
CA VAL A 3 -6.04 -0.86 -17.44
C VAL A 3 -6.58 -0.20 -16.16
N PRO A 4 -7.81 -0.47 -15.74
CA PRO A 4 -8.31 0.00 -14.45
C PRO A 4 -7.41 -0.52 -13.34
N MET A 5 -6.77 0.37 -12.60
CA MET A 5 -5.86 0.03 -11.50
C MET A 5 -6.17 0.90 -10.30
N VAL A 6 -5.87 0.38 -9.11
CA VAL A 6 -5.73 1.23 -7.94
C VAL A 6 -4.58 2.19 -8.19
N ASP A 7 -4.76 3.44 -7.85
CA ASP A 7 -3.73 4.46 -8.02
C ASP A 7 -2.56 4.16 -7.06
N MET A 8 -1.38 3.94 -7.61
CA MET A 8 -0.19 3.53 -6.87
C MET A 8 0.97 4.49 -7.12
N HIS A 9 1.65 4.87 -6.06
CA HIS A 9 2.88 5.61 -6.10
C HIS A 9 4.00 4.79 -5.47
N THR A 10 4.96 4.36 -6.28
CA THR A 10 6.06 3.51 -5.82
C THR A 10 7.29 4.35 -5.58
N ILE A 11 7.90 4.19 -4.41
CA ILE A 11 9.14 4.86 -4.01
C ILE A 11 10.17 3.83 -3.56
N GLY A 12 11.44 4.16 -3.65
CA GLY A 12 12.55 3.33 -3.17
C GLY A 12 12.76 3.45 -1.66
N ALA A 13 11.70 3.31 -0.84
CA ALA A 13 11.80 3.37 0.61
C ALA A 13 11.11 2.16 1.25
N GLY A 14 11.87 1.41 2.05
CA GLY A 14 11.41 0.21 2.75
C GLY A 14 12.53 -0.38 3.61
N GLY A 15 12.29 -1.51 4.27
CA GLY A 15 13.25 -2.13 5.17
C GLY A 15 14.61 -2.42 4.54
N GLY A 16 14.64 -2.81 3.27
CA GLY A 16 15.88 -3.10 2.53
C GLY A 16 16.58 -1.88 1.92
N SER A 17 16.02 -0.66 2.05
CA SER A 17 16.65 0.55 1.50
C SER A 17 18.00 0.80 2.16
N ILE A 18 19.02 0.98 1.32
CA ILE A 18 20.40 1.12 1.74
C ILE A 18 20.67 2.56 2.14
N ALA A 19 21.34 2.74 3.28
CA ALA A 19 21.83 4.03 3.72
C ALA A 19 23.29 4.23 3.29
N TYR A 20 23.64 5.46 2.93
CA TYR A 20 25.00 5.83 2.55
C TYR A 20 25.23 7.33 2.77
N VAL A 21 26.49 7.73 2.79
CA VAL A 21 26.87 9.15 2.78
C VAL A 21 27.27 9.52 1.36
N ASP A 22 26.65 10.56 0.82
CA ASP A 22 26.93 11.03 -0.53
C ASP A 22 28.23 11.86 -0.60
N SER A 23 28.62 12.27 -1.81
CA SER A 23 29.84 13.06 -2.04
C SER A 23 29.81 14.45 -1.38
N GLY A 24 28.64 14.93 -0.97
CA GLY A 24 28.45 16.18 -0.21
C GLY A 24 28.51 15.97 1.29
N GLY A 25 28.76 14.75 1.79
CA GLY A 25 28.79 14.45 3.21
C GLY A 25 27.39 14.34 3.85
N MET A 26 26.34 14.14 3.05
CA MET A 26 24.96 14.05 3.55
C MET A 26 24.50 12.60 3.61
N LEU A 27 23.77 12.27 4.68
CA LEU A 27 23.11 10.98 4.82
C LEU A 27 21.98 10.84 3.80
N GLN A 28 22.00 9.73 3.06
CA GLN A 28 20.97 9.35 2.08
C GLN A 28 20.44 7.95 2.40
N VAL A 29 19.18 7.70 2.02
CA VAL A 29 18.53 6.39 2.18
C VAL A 29 17.77 6.03 0.91
N GLY A 30 18.12 4.89 0.29
CA GLY A 30 17.58 4.48 -0.99
C GLY A 30 18.08 5.36 -2.17
N PRO A 31 17.51 5.24 -3.38
CA PRO A 31 16.46 4.30 -3.77
C PRO A 31 16.94 2.85 -3.89
N GLU A 32 18.25 2.60 -3.79
CA GLU A 32 18.83 1.27 -3.89
C GLU A 32 18.42 0.41 -2.70
N SER A 33 18.10 -0.85 -2.97
CA SER A 33 17.71 -1.83 -1.96
C SER A 33 18.68 -3.00 -1.93
N ALA A 34 18.96 -3.51 -0.73
CA ALA A 34 19.75 -4.73 -0.55
C ALA A 34 18.99 -5.99 -1.01
N GLY A 35 17.69 -5.87 -1.31
CA GLY A 35 16.84 -6.99 -1.69
C GLY A 35 16.69 -8.03 -0.58
N ALA A 36 16.35 -9.26 -0.97
CA ALA A 36 16.27 -10.39 -0.08
C ALA A 36 17.61 -11.13 0.06
N ALA A 37 18.42 -11.11 -1.01
CA ALA A 37 19.75 -11.69 -1.07
C ALA A 37 20.71 -10.69 -1.78
N PRO A 38 21.81 -10.29 -1.14
CA PRO A 38 22.28 -10.72 0.17
C PRO A 38 21.44 -10.17 1.34
N GLY A 39 20.57 -9.18 1.11
CA GLY A 39 19.69 -8.57 2.11
C GLY A 39 20.40 -7.61 3.07
N PRO A 40 19.70 -7.13 4.11
CA PRO A 40 20.23 -6.37 5.22
C PRO A 40 21.43 -7.05 5.86
N ALA A 41 22.37 -6.26 6.40
CA ALA A 41 23.56 -6.81 7.05
C ALA A 41 23.22 -7.73 8.22
N CYS A 42 22.19 -7.39 8.99
CA CYS A 42 21.72 -8.18 10.13
C CYS A 42 21.20 -9.58 9.75
N TYR A 43 20.90 -9.86 8.47
CA TYR A 43 20.52 -11.21 8.03
C TYR A 43 21.71 -12.17 7.98
N ASN A 44 22.96 -11.63 8.00
CA ASN A 44 24.19 -12.38 7.96
C ASN A 44 24.31 -13.34 6.75
N GLN A 45 23.74 -12.92 5.61
CA GLN A 45 23.74 -13.64 4.33
C GLN A 45 24.67 -12.99 3.30
N GLY A 46 25.69 -12.24 3.78
CA GLY A 46 26.67 -11.57 2.94
C GLY A 46 26.38 -10.09 2.67
N GLY A 47 25.26 -9.54 3.14
CA GLY A 47 25.00 -8.11 3.13
C GLY A 47 26.02 -7.36 3.99
N LYS A 48 26.53 -6.23 3.49
CA LYS A 48 27.55 -5.41 4.18
C LYS A 48 27.14 -3.95 4.30
N ARG A 49 26.16 -3.52 3.51
CA ARG A 49 25.70 -2.14 3.53
C ARG A 49 24.55 -1.96 4.53
N PRO A 50 24.53 -0.86 5.32
CA PRO A 50 23.48 -0.65 6.29
C PRO A 50 22.15 -0.36 5.60
N THR A 51 21.08 -0.87 6.19
CA THR A 51 19.70 -0.69 5.68
C THR A 51 18.78 -0.13 6.76
N VAL A 52 17.56 0.23 6.38
CA VAL A 52 16.51 0.63 7.33
C VAL A 52 16.18 -0.51 8.31
N THR A 53 16.29 -1.77 7.89
CA THR A 53 16.12 -2.94 8.79
C THR A 53 17.23 -2.97 9.85
N ASP A 54 18.49 -2.79 9.45
CA ASP A 54 19.62 -2.72 10.37
C ASP A 54 19.45 -1.56 11.37
N ALA A 55 19.00 -0.41 10.89
CA ALA A 55 18.72 0.75 11.73
C ALA A 55 17.63 0.47 12.78
N ASN A 56 16.50 -0.14 12.37
CA ASN A 56 15.42 -0.49 13.30
C ASN A 56 15.86 -1.56 14.33
N LEU A 57 16.74 -2.48 13.96
CA LEU A 57 17.33 -3.44 14.89
C LEU A 57 18.19 -2.74 15.93
N LEU A 58 19.11 -1.87 15.51
CA LEU A 58 20.01 -1.12 16.40
C LEU A 58 19.27 -0.16 17.33
N LEU A 59 18.13 0.36 16.91
CA LEU A 59 17.25 1.18 17.75
C LEU A 59 16.39 0.34 18.72
N GLY A 60 16.47 -1.00 18.68
CA GLY A 60 15.71 -1.92 19.49
C GLY A 60 14.26 -2.12 19.05
N ARG A 61 13.85 -1.56 17.89
CA ARG A 61 12.47 -1.64 17.36
C ARG A 61 12.17 -2.98 16.68
N LEU A 62 13.20 -3.74 16.32
CA LEU A 62 13.09 -5.12 15.84
C LEU A 62 13.72 -6.07 16.86
N ARG A 63 13.04 -7.17 17.10
CA ARG A 63 13.52 -8.23 18.00
C ARG A 63 14.42 -9.20 17.23
N PRO A 64 15.69 -9.39 17.65
CA PRO A 64 16.62 -10.29 16.97
C PRO A 64 16.18 -11.77 17.02
N ASP A 65 15.45 -12.16 18.07
CA ASP A 65 14.99 -13.50 18.36
C ASP A 65 13.58 -13.82 17.82
N ALA A 66 12.78 -12.81 17.45
CA ALA A 66 11.39 -12.97 17.01
C ALA A 66 11.19 -12.86 15.50
N PHE A 67 12.22 -12.47 14.73
CA PHE A 67 12.10 -12.24 13.30
C PHE A 67 11.74 -13.52 12.55
N LEU A 68 10.76 -13.43 11.63
CA LEU A 68 10.15 -14.57 10.94
C LEU A 68 9.67 -15.67 11.89
N GLY A 69 9.08 -15.27 13.03
CA GLY A 69 8.63 -16.22 14.06
C GLY A 69 9.78 -17.00 14.72
N GLY A 70 10.95 -16.36 14.85
CA GLY A 70 12.15 -16.96 15.41
C GLY A 70 12.94 -17.87 14.46
N LYS A 71 12.49 -18.02 13.20
CA LYS A 71 13.17 -18.90 12.23
C LYS A 71 14.46 -18.30 11.66
N MET A 72 14.64 -17.00 11.80
CA MET A 72 15.79 -16.27 11.30
C MET A 72 16.27 -15.30 12.38
N PRO A 73 17.33 -15.64 13.14
CA PRO A 73 17.90 -14.73 14.10
C PRO A 73 18.57 -13.55 13.38
N LEU A 74 18.40 -12.34 13.90
CA LEU A 74 19.09 -11.17 13.40
C LEU A 74 20.40 -10.94 14.16
N HIS A 75 21.45 -10.59 13.44
CA HIS A 75 22.79 -10.38 13.97
C HIS A 75 23.06 -8.89 14.20
N GLU A 76 22.91 -8.44 15.44
CA GLU A 76 23.15 -7.04 15.84
C GLU A 76 24.57 -6.55 15.52
N SER A 77 25.57 -7.42 15.76
CA SER A 77 26.96 -7.10 15.45
C SER A 77 27.19 -6.80 13.97
N ALA A 78 26.53 -7.53 13.06
CA ALA A 78 26.62 -7.28 11.63
C ALA A 78 25.96 -5.95 11.25
N ALA A 79 24.79 -5.64 11.83
CA ALA A 79 24.13 -4.35 11.66
C ALA A 79 24.99 -3.21 12.18
N TYR A 80 25.61 -3.37 13.36
CA TYR A 80 26.48 -2.39 13.97
C TYR A 80 27.68 -2.06 13.07
N HIS A 81 28.41 -3.08 12.61
CA HIS A 81 29.55 -2.87 11.70
C HIS A 81 29.16 -2.23 10.36
N ALA A 82 28.01 -2.62 9.82
CA ALA A 82 27.51 -1.99 8.60
C ALA A 82 27.18 -0.51 8.85
N MET A 83 26.52 -0.18 9.96
CA MET A 83 26.11 1.20 10.28
C MET A 83 27.30 2.11 10.60
N GLN A 84 28.42 1.58 11.08
CA GLN A 84 29.67 2.34 11.27
C GLN A 84 30.11 3.04 9.98
N SER A 85 29.93 2.40 8.82
CA SER A 85 30.29 2.98 7.52
C SER A 85 29.57 4.30 7.19
N VAL A 86 28.45 4.54 7.85
CA VAL A 86 27.66 5.78 7.74
C VAL A 86 27.91 6.69 8.94
N ALA A 87 28.04 6.14 10.14
CA ALA A 87 28.23 6.90 11.37
C ALA A 87 29.59 7.64 11.41
N GLU A 88 30.67 6.94 11.06
CA GLU A 88 32.04 7.50 11.13
C GLU A 88 32.24 8.75 10.25
N PRO A 89 31.85 8.74 8.94
CA PRO A 89 31.97 9.93 8.10
C PRO A 89 31.14 11.12 8.57
N LEU A 90 30.06 10.88 9.30
CA LEU A 90 29.17 11.91 9.84
C LEU A 90 29.56 12.38 11.24
N GLY A 91 30.54 11.74 11.89
CA GLY A 91 30.91 12.03 13.27
C GLY A 91 29.81 11.72 14.29
N LEU A 92 28.96 10.74 14.01
CA LEU A 92 27.82 10.35 14.83
C LEU A 92 28.11 9.03 15.56
N SER A 93 27.33 8.74 16.64
CA SER A 93 27.25 7.39 17.14
C SER A 93 26.49 6.50 16.16
N VAL A 94 26.65 5.18 16.29
CA VAL A 94 25.96 4.21 15.44
C VAL A 94 24.43 4.32 15.60
N GLU A 95 23.97 4.55 16.83
CA GLU A 95 22.55 4.72 17.14
C GLU A 95 21.99 6.04 16.59
N GLN A 96 22.77 7.14 16.68
CA GLN A 96 22.40 8.43 16.07
C GLN A 96 22.29 8.31 14.54
N ALA A 97 23.22 7.60 13.91
CA ALA A 97 23.16 7.32 12.47
C ALA A 97 21.92 6.47 12.13
N ALA A 98 21.64 5.43 12.90
CA ALA A 98 20.46 4.58 12.73
C ALA A 98 19.15 5.39 12.87
N GLU A 99 19.06 6.29 13.84
CA GLU A 99 17.91 7.20 13.98
C GLU A 99 17.78 8.12 12.76
N GLY A 100 18.90 8.67 12.27
CA GLY A 100 18.95 9.47 11.05
C GLY A 100 18.43 8.71 9.83
N VAL A 101 18.84 7.44 9.66
CA VAL A 101 18.38 6.56 8.59
C VAL A 101 16.87 6.36 8.64
N VAL A 102 16.32 6.04 9.80
CA VAL A 102 14.85 5.84 9.95
C VAL A 102 14.09 7.13 9.69
N ARG A 103 14.62 8.28 10.17
CA ARG A 103 14.00 9.60 9.95
C ARG A 103 13.92 9.93 8.45
N ILE A 104 15.01 9.76 7.69
CA ILE A 104 15.03 10.01 6.25
C ILE A 104 14.07 9.08 5.52
N ALA A 105 14.04 7.78 5.87
CA ALA A 105 13.09 6.84 5.30
C ALA A 105 11.64 7.28 5.55
N ASN A 106 11.31 7.73 6.76
CA ASN A 106 9.99 8.26 7.10
C ASN A 106 9.65 9.51 6.29
N GLU A 107 10.58 10.44 6.08
CA GLU A 107 10.34 11.64 5.26
C GLU A 107 10.07 11.28 3.79
N HIS A 108 10.79 10.31 3.21
CA HIS A 108 10.51 9.84 1.85
C HIS A 108 9.10 9.24 1.74
N MET A 109 8.70 8.40 2.71
CA MET A 109 7.36 7.81 2.75
C MET A 109 6.28 8.88 2.98
N ALA A 110 6.49 9.82 3.90
CA ALA A 110 5.57 10.92 4.16
C ALA A 110 5.41 11.82 2.93
N HIS A 111 6.50 12.11 2.20
CA HIS A 111 6.44 12.85 0.96
C HIS A 111 5.58 12.13 -0.09
N ALA A 112 5.77 10.83 -0.27
CA ALA A 112 4.94 10.03 -1.18
C ALA A 112 3.46 10.06 -0.82
N LEU A 113 3.14 9.97 0.47
CA LEU A 113 1.77 10.08 0.95
C LEU A 113 1.16 11.47 0.68
N ARG A 114 1.97 12.56 0.81
CA ARG A 114 1.53 13.92 0.44
C ARG A 114 1.26 14.05 -1.07
N VAL A 115 2.07 13.41 -1.91
CA VAL A 115 1.85 13.37 -3.37
C VAL A 115 0.50 12.70 -3.69
N MET A 116 0.16 11.62 -2.97
CA MET A 116 -1.09 10.88 -3.20
C MET A 116 -2.32 11.52 -2.55
N SER A 117 -2.16 12.45 -1.62
CA SER A 117 -3.24 13.12 -0.90
C SER A 117 -3.27 14.61 -1.13
N VAL A 118 -2.46 15.37 -0.40
CA VAL A 118 -2.50 16.84 -0.37
C VAL A 118 -2.32 17.46 -1.76
N GLN A 119 -1.37 16.96 -2.57
CA GLN A 119 -1.13 17.47 -3.92
C GLN A 119 -2.30 17.17 -4.88
N ARG A 120 -3.21 16.29 -4.50
CA ARG A 120 -4.46 15.98 -5.23
C ARG A 120 -5.69 16.62 -4.61
N GLY A 121 -5.50 17.51 -3.63
CA GLY A 121 -6.60 18.20 -2.96
C GLY A 121 -7.32 17.34 -1.90
N ILE A 122 -6.75 16.18 -1.50
CA ILE A 122 -7.31 15.33 -0.44
C ILE A 122 -6.68 15.71 0.89
N ASP A 123 -7.49 16.11 1.86
CA ASP A 123 -7.03 16.36 3.23
C ASP A 123 -6.90 15.02 4.00
N PRO A 124 -5.69 14.59 4.39
CA PRO A 124 -5.50 13.31 5.06
C PRO A 124 -5.92 13.31 6.54
N ARG A 125 -6.09 14.47 7.17
CA ARG A 125 -6.33 14.59 8.63
C ARG A 125 -7.58 13.85 9.11
N GLY A 126 -8.61 13.76 8.27
CA GLY A 126 -9.84 13.02 8.56
C GLY A 126 -9.82 11.56 8.14
N LEU A 127 -8.71 11.07 7.61
CA LEU A 127 -8.57 9.70 7.12
C LEU A 127 -7.82 8.82 8.11
N THR A 128 -7.93 7.50 7.94
CA THR A 128 -7.14 6.50 8.68
C THR A 128 -6.00 6.01 7.81
N LEU A 129 -4.76 6.11 8.31
CA LEU A 129 -3.59 5.54 7.64
C LEU A 129 -3.57 4.02 7.83
N VAL A 130 -3.69 3.28 6.75
CA VAL A 130 -3.57 1.80 6.81
C VAL A 130 -2.15 1.40 6.45
N SER A 131 -1.49 0.71 7.38
CA SER A 131 -0.12 0.23 7.21
C SER A 131 -0.09 -1.29 7.08
N PHE A 132 0.58 -1.79 6.04
CA PHE A 132 0.77 -3.23 5.81
C PHE A 132 2.16 -3.51 5.22
N GLY A 133 2.51 -4.81 5.14
CA GLY A 133 3.86 -5.26 4.81
C GLY A 133 4.70 -5.51 6.07
N GLY A 134 5.81 -6.21 5.93
CA GLY A 134 6.62 -6.65 7.08
C GLY A 134 7.19 -5.53 7.95
N ALA A 135 7.60 -4.41 7.33
CA ALA A 135 8.20 -3.26 8.01
C ALA A 135 7.24 -2.08 8.22
N GLY A 136 6.07 -2.08 7.56
CA GLY A 136 5.17 -0.93 7.59
C GLY A 136 4.76 -0.50 8.99
N GLY A 137 4.50 -1.44 9.87
CA GLY A 137 4.13 -1.18 11.27
C GLY A 137 5.20 -0.47 12.10
N LEU A 138 6.48 -0.50 11.69
CA LEU A 138 7.56 0.21 12.38
C LEU A 138 7.52 1.73 12.14
N HIS A 139 6.87 2.15 11.08
CA HIS A 139 6.85 3.53 10.61
C HIS A 139 5.49 4.22 10.80
N VAL A 140 4.44 3.45 11.08
CA VAL A 140 3.04 3.89 10.99
C VAL A 140 2.71 5.10 11.87
N CYS A 141 3.19 5.14 13.11
CA CYS A 141 2.96 6.28 14.02
C CYS A 141 3.64 7.55 13.49
N ALA A 142 4.91 7.46 13.12
CA ALA A 142 5.67 8.61 12.60
C ALA A 142 5.08 9.15 11.30
N LEU A 143 4.59 8.28 10.41
CA LEU A 143 3.93 8.69 9.17
C LEU A 143 2.59 9.37 9.42
N ALA A 144 1.79 8.86 10.37
CA ALA A 144 0.53 9.49 10.75
C ALA A 144 0.77 10.89 11.35
N GLU A 145 1.79 11.04 12.22
CA GLU A 145 2.19 12.33 12.79
C GLU A 145 2.63 13.32 11.70
N ALA A 146 3.49 12.89 10.76
CA ALA A 146 4.00 13.72 9.67
C ALA A 146 2.88 14.26 8.75
N LEU A 147 1.72 13.58 8.71
CA LEU A 147 0.52 13.96 7.95
C LEU A 147 -0.57 14.57 8.84
N SER A 148 -0.32 14.76 10.14
CA SER A 148 -1.29 15.21 11.13
C SER A 148 -2.56 14.34 11.18
N MET A 149 -2.41 13.04 10.89
CA MET A 149 -3.48 12.06 11.00
C MET A 149 -3.57 11.56 12.44
N GLN A 150 -4.79 11.49 12.96
CA GLN A 150 -5.03 11.06 14.35
C GLN A 150 -5.24 9.56 14.48
N GLN A 151 -5.47 8.88 13.36
CA GLN A 151 -5.80 7.45 13.34
C GLN A 151 -4.94 6.69 12.33
N ALA A 152 -4.52 5.52 12.76
CA ALA A 152 -3.87 4.56 11.88
C ALA A 152 -4.38 3.14 12.18
N MET A 153 -4.18 2.22 11.24
CA MET A 153 -4.57 0.83 11.39
C MET A 153 -3.47 -0.08 10.85
N VAL A 154 -3.17 -1.13 11.59
CA VAL A 154 -2.37 -2.26 11.11
C VAL A 154 -3.29 -3.48 11.04
N PRO A 155 -3.71 -3.90 9.82
CA PRO A 155 -4.65 -5.00 9.66
C PRO A 155 -4.11 -6.31 10.21
N VAL A 156 -5.02 -7.23 10.54
CA VAL A 156 -4.66 -8.62 10.74
C VAL A 156 -4.02 -9.16 9.45
N HIS A 157 -2.98 -9.98 9.58
CA HIS A 157 -2.18 -10.47 8.46
C HIS A 157 -1.47 -9.36 7.65
N ALA A 158 -1.13 -8.23 8.29
CA ALA A 158 -0.47 -7.09 7.62
C ALA A 158 0.74 -7.50 6.78
N GLY A 159 1.58 -8.41 7.28
CA GLY A 159 2.77 -8.89 6.57
C GLY A 159 2.51 -9.64 5.27
N VAL A 160 1.29 -10.17 5.08
CA VAL A 160 0.87 -10.95 3.90
C VAL A 160 -0.44 -10.44 3.28
N LEU A 161 -0.84 -9.22 3.59
CA LEU A 161 -2.13 -8.66 3.16
C LEU A 161 -2.30 -8.65 1.64
N SER A 162 -1.22 -8.38 0.88
CA SER A 162 -1.25 -8.43 -0.58
C SER A 162 -1.54 -9.84 -1.11
N ALA A 163 -0.97 -10.88 -0.49
CA ALA A 163 -1.25 -12.26 -0.86
C ALA A 163 -2.71 -12.63 -0.53
N LEU A 164 -3.22 -12.18 0.63
CA LEU A 164 -4.63 -12.34 0.98
C LEU A 164 -5.54 -11.65 -0.05
N GLY A 165 -5.20 -10.43 -0.46
CA GLY A 165 -5.92 -9.71 -1.52
C GLY A 165 -5.96 -10.48 -2.83
N MET A 166 -4.87 -11.14 -3.23
CA MET A 166 -4.84 -11.98 -4.43
C MET A 166 -5.75 -13.21 -4.33
N LEU A 167 -5.89 -13.80 -3.14
CA LEU A 167 -6.78 -14.95 -2.93
C LEU A 167 -8.26 -14.60 -3.06
N VAL A 168 -8.64 -13.36 -2.71
CA VAL A 168 -10.03 -12.91 -2.73
C VAL A 168 -10.37 -12.02 -3.93
N ALA A 169 -9.36 -11.61 -4.70
CA ALA A 169 -9.56 -10.77 -5.86
C ALA A 169 -10.49 -11.42 -6.88
N PRO A 170 -11.48 -10.70 -7.40
CA PRO A 170 -12.34 -11.21 -8.44
C PRO A 170 -11.53 -11.48 -9.71
N ARG A 171 -11.84 -12.56 -10.39
CA ARG A 171 -11.30 -12.81 -11.73
C ARG A 171 -11.95 -11.84 -12.70
N SER A 172 -11.15 -11.19 -13.53
CA SER A 172 -11.68 -10.19 -14.46
C SER A 172 -11.05 -10.30 -15.85
N ARG A 173 -11.80 -9.82 -16.85
CA ARG A 173 -11.32 -9.60 -18.22
C ARG A 173 -11.68 -8.21 -18.66
N GLN A 174 -10.70 -7.53 -19.24
CA GLN A 174 -10.89 -6.23 -19.89
C GLN A 174 -10.61 -6.41 -21.37
N LEU A 175 -11.68 -6.34 -22.15
CA LEU A 175 -11.62 -6.50 -23.59
C LEU A 175 -11.96 -5.17 -24.26
N SER A 176 -11.28 -4.87 -25.33
CA SER A 176 -11.53 -3.64 -26.09
C SER A 176 -11.40 -3.90 -27.58
N ARG A 177 -12.18 -3.13 -28.37
CA ARG A 177 -12.06 -3.06 -29.81
C ARG A 177 -11.96 -1.61 -30.23
N THR A 178 -10.90 -1.26 -30.92
CA THR A 178 -10.74 0.07 -31.53
C THR A 178 -11.64 0.18 -32.74
N HIS A 179 -12.44 1.26 -32.79
CA HIS A 179 -13.33 1.57 -33.88
C HIS A 179 -13.42 3.09 -34.02
N ILE A 180 -12.55 3.68 -34.82
CA ILE A 180 -12.51 5.13 -34.99
C ILE A 180 -13.56 5.54 -36.01
N ALA A 181 -14.58 6.23 -35.54
CA ALA A 181 -15.67 6.77 -36.37
C ALA A 181 -16.38 7.90 -35.64
N ARG A 182 -16.98 8.84 -36.38
CA ARG A 182 -17.88 9.85 -35.77
C ARG A 182 -19.05 9.11 -35.11
N LEU A 183 -19.36 9.47 -33.88
CA LEU A 183 -20.38 8.78 -33.08
C LEU A 183 -21.76 8.80 -33.74
N MET A 184 -22.11 9.94 -34.37
CA MET A 184 -23.38 10.11 -35.08
C MET A 184 -23.53 9.26 -36.35
N ASN A 185 -22.43 8.71 -36.88
CA ASN A 185 -22.44 7.84 -38.06
C ASN A 185 -22.54 6.35 -37.68
N MET A 186 -22.56 6.06 -36.40
CA MET A 186 -22.66 4.68 -35.91
C MET A 186 -24.13 4.25 -35.76
N ALA A 187 -24.46 3.07 -36.24
CA ALA A 187 -25.72 2.45 -35.92
C ALA A 187 -25.66 1.77 -34.54
N HIS A 188 -26.71 1.89 -33.76
CA HIS A 188 -26.80 1.24 -32.44
C HIS A 188 -26.52 -0.27 -32.51
N GLU A 189 -27.07 -0.92 -33.54
CA GLU A 189 -26.93 -2.36 -33.78
C GLU A 189 -25.48 -2.78 -34.03
N GLN A 190 -24.69 -1.92 -34.68
CA GLN A 190 -23.26 -2.18 -34.92
C GLN A 190 -22.48 -2.18 -33.59
N ILE A 191 -22.78 -1.25 -32.71
CA ILE A 191 -22.14 -1.16 -31.37
C ILE A 191 -22.53 -2.37 -30.53
N GLU A 192 -23.83 -2.71 -30.52
CA GLU A 192 -24.34 -3.88 -29.78
C GLU A 192 -23.73 -5.20 -30.29
N ALA A 193 -23.51 -5.34 -31.58
CA ALA A 193 -22.87 -6.51 -32.15
C ALA A 193 -21.41 -6.68 -31.66
N VAL A 194 -20.67 -5.58 -31.59
CA VAL A 194 -19.29 -5.58 -31.07
C VAL A 194 -19.28 -5.92 -29.59
N TYR A 195 -20.18 -5.33 -28.79
CA TYR A 195 -20.29 -5.69 -27.39
C TYR A 195 -20.62 -7.16 -27.19
N ALA A 196 -21.59 -7.71 -27.92
CA ALA A 196 -21.98 -9.12 -27.84
C ALA A 196 -20.81 -10.06 -28.15
N GLU A 197 -19.99 -9.74 -29.15
CA GLU A 197 -18.78 -10.52 -29.49
C GLU A 197 -17.73 -10.47 -28.36
N LEU A 198 -17.43 -9.27 -27.82
CA LEU A 198 -16.47 -9.10 -26.73
C LEU A 198 -16.96 -9.82 -25.46
N GLU A 199 -18.24 -9.71 -25.15
CA GLU A 199 -18.85 -10.42 -24.01
C GLU A 199 -18.77 -11.94 -24.15
N ALA A 200 -19.11 -12.47 -25.33
CA ALA A 200 -19.05 -13.90 -25.59
C ALA A 200 -17.61 -14.43 -25.37
N LYS A 201 -16.61 -13.70 -25.90
CA LYS A 201 -15.21 -14.04 -25.72
C LYS A 201 -14.79 -13.99 -24.24
N GLY A 202 -15.08 -12.90 -23.54
CA GLY A 202 -14.70 -12.75 -22.11
C GLY A 202 -15.41 -13.76 -21.22
N ARG A 203 -16.69 -14.07 -21.47
CA ARG A 203 -17.42 -15.12 -20.76
C ARG A 203 -16.79 -16.49 -20.96
N GLN A 204 -16.43 -16.83 -22.20
CA GLN A 204 -15.77 -18.09 -22.51
C GLN A 204 -14.46 -18.26 -21.75
N GLU A 205 -13.64 -17.21 -21.70
CA GLU A 205 -12.36 -17.22 -20.98
C GLU A 205 -12.55 -17.41 -19.47
N LEU A 206 -13.49 -16.66 -18.85
CA LEU A 206 -13.74 -16.77 -17.41
C LEU A 206 -14.35 -18.13 -17.02
N ILE A 207 -15.25 -18.68 -17.86
CA ILE A 207 -15.83 -20.01 -17.64
C ILE A 207 -14.75 -21.09 -17.75
N ALA A 208 -13.83 -20.98 -18.69
CA ALA A 208 -12.70 -21.91 -18.81
C ALA A 208 -11.79 -21.89 -17.57
N GLU A 209 -11.75 -20.78 -16.83
CA GLU A 209 -11.05 -20.66 -15.54
C GLU A 209 -11.89 -21.11 -14.33
N GLY A 210 -13.09 -21.64 -14.56
CA GLY A 210 -13.96 -22.18 -13.51
C GLY A 210 -14.91 -21.17 -12.87
N VAL A 211 -15.11 -19.98 -13.47
CA VAL A 211 -16.11 -19.01 -12.99
C VAL A 211 -17.50 -19.44 -13.47
N ALA A 212 -18.47 -19.53 -12.56
CA ALA A 212 -19.84 -19.85 -12.92
C ALA A 212 -20.46 -18.71 -13.76
N LYS A 213 -21.18 -19.06 -14.84
CA LYS A 213 -21.79 -18.08 -15.77
C LYS A 213 -22.65 -17.04 -15.04
N ALA A 214 -23.37 -17.46 -13.99
CA ALA A 214 -24.27 -16.62 -13.21
C ALA A 214 -23.51 -15.60 -12.29
N GLU A 215 -22.21 -15.80 -12.08
CA GLU A 215 -21.38 -14.93 -11.24
C GLU A 215 -20.63 -13.87 -12.04
N ILE A 216 -20.77 -13.87 -13.37
CA ILE A 216 -20.08 -12.92 -14.24
C ILE A 216 -20.94 -11.68 -14.40
N GLU A 217 -20.48 -10.58 -13.84
CA GLU A 217 -21.03 -9.24 -14.05
C GLU A 217 -20.32 -8.57 -15.22
N ILE A 218 -21.09 -7.84 -16.04
CA ILE A 218 -20.59 -7.18 -17.25
C ILE A 218 -20.78 -5.69 -17.13
N GLN A 219 -19.74 -4.95 -17.50
CA GLN A 219 -19.74 -3.51 -17.62
C GLN A 219 -19.33 -3.14 -19.03
N ARG A 220 -20.16 -2.35 -19.72
CA ARG A 220 -19.88 -1.83 -21.05
C ARG A 220 -19.48 -0.36 -20.94
N SER A 221 -18.46 0.04 -21.66
CA SER A 221 -18.04 1.44 -21.74
C SER A 221 -17.48 1.75 -23.12
N LEU A 222 -17.37 3.03 -23.42
CA LEU A 222 -16.79 3.48 -24.67
C LEU A 222 -15.86 4.66 -24.41
N ASP A 223 -14.83 4.80 -25.25
CA ASP A 223 -13.91 5.90 -25.24
C ASP A 223 -14.33 6.91 -26.31
N LEU A 224 -14.65 8.13 -25.90
CA LEU A 224 -15.02 9.23 -26.79
C LEU A 224 -13.99 10.36 -26.72
N ARG A 225 -13.84 11.07 -27.85
CA ARG A 225 -13.06 12.29 -27.94
C ARG A 225 -13.71 13.27 -28.93
N TYR A 226 -13.35 14.53 -28.88
CA TYR A 226 -13.60 15.40 -30.04
C TYR A 226 -12.69 15.03 -31.21
N GLU A 227 -13.21 15.16 -32.43
CA GLU A 227 -12.44 14.86 -33.63
C GLU A 227 -11.13 15.64 -33.67
N GLY A 228 -10.02 14.91 -33.90
CA GLY A 228 -8.67 15.47 -33.91
C GLY A 228 -7.97 15.57 -32.55
N GLN A 229 -8.63 15.30 -31.42
CA GLN A 229 -7.97 15.24 -30.13
C GLN A 229 -7.18 13.92 -29.95
N SER A 230 -6.06 14.00 -29.22
CA SER A 230 -5.26 12.83 -28.88
C SER A 230 -5.79 12.06 -27.64
N TYR A 231 -6.48 12.75 -26.74
CA TYR A 231 -7.01 12.18 -25.50
C TYR A 231 -8.48 11.85 -25.65
N TYR A 232 -8.92 10.81 -24.96
CA TYR A 232 -10.31 10.38 -24.91
C TYR A 232 -10.78 10.28 -23.45
N LEU A 233 -12.08 10.33 -23.25
CA LEU A 233 -12.77 10.10 -22.00
C LEU A 233 -13.52 8.78 -22.09
N ASN A 234 -13.43 7.97 -21.03
CA ASN A 234 -14.19 6.72 -20.93
C ASN A 234 -15.53 7.00 -20.23
N LEU A 235 -16.61 6.52 -20.83
CA LEU A 235 -17.97 6.66 -20.31
C LEU A 235 -18.70 5.31 -20.31
N PRO A 236 -19.59 5.07 -19.35
CA PRO A 236 -20.48 3.93 -19.39
C PRO A 236 -21.34 3.96 -20.66
N TRP A 237 -21.52 2.79 -21.30
CA TRP A 237 -22.43 2.64 -22.41
C TRP A 237 -23.89 2.69 -21.97
N ASN A 238 -24.69 3.43 -22.68
CA ASN A 238 -26.13 3.48 -22.52
C ASN A 238 -26.79 3.49 -23.91
N ASP A 239 -26.87 4.67 -24.53
CA ASP A 239 -27.25 4.87 -25.92
C ASP A 239 -26.40 6.00 -26.51
N LEU A 240 -26.44 6.15 -27.84
CA LEU A 240 -25.62 7.12 -28.57
C LEU A 240 -25.81 8.56 -28.08
N LYS A 241 -27.07 9.00 -27.94
CA LYS A 241 -27.41 10.38 -27.56
C LYS A 241 -27.02 10.67 -26.12
N SER A 242 -27.32 9.75 -25.23
CA SER A 242 -26.96 9.88 -23.81
C SER A 242 -25.44 9.89 -23.60
N CYS A 243 -24.68 9.07 -24.34
CA CYS A 243 -23.24 9.04 -24.30
C CYS A 243 -22.63 10.34 -24.83
N GLU A 244 -23.12 10.90 -25.92
CA GLU A 244 -22.67 12.19 -26.46
C GLU A 244 -22.88 13.33 -25.46
N ALA A 245 -24.10 13.44 -24.92
CA ALA A 245 -24.43 14.45 -23.91
C ALA A 245 -23.58 14.29 -22.62
N ALA A 246 -23.34 13.06 -22.19
CA ALA A 246 -22.48 12.77 -21.03
C ALA A 246 -21.01 13.12 -21.31
N PHE A 247 -20.55 12.89 -22.55
CA PHE A 247 -19.19 13.27 -22.97
C PHE A 247 -18.96 14.78 -22.89
N HIS A 248 -19.85 15.59 -23.48
CA HIS A 248 -19.75 17.04 -23.43
C HIS A 248 -19.67 17.55 -21.98
N ARG A 249 -20.57 17.08 -21.13
CA ARG A 249 -20.61 17.44 -19.71
C ARG A 249 -19.30 17.05 -18.97
N LEU A 250 -18.83 15.81 -19.15
CA LEU A 250 -17.62 15.33 -18.51
C LEU A 250 -16.38 16.07 -19.02
N HIS A 251 -16.35 16.44 -20.31
CA HIS A 251 -15.28 17.24 -20.90
C HIS A 251 -15.25 18.65 -20.29
N ALA A 252 -16.42 19.29 -20.15
CA ALA A 252 -16.54 20.60 -19.52
C ALA A 252 -16.12 20.58 -18.04
N GLU A 253 -16.51 19.55 -17.30
CA GLU A 253 -16.09 19.35 -15.89
C GLU A 253 -14.58 19.19 -15.78
N ARG A 254 -13.95 18.46 -16.71
CA ARG A 254 -12.53 18.12 -16.61
C ARG A 254 -11.61 19.21 -17.19
N TYR A 255 -12.03 19.88 -18.26
CA TYR A 255 -11.19 20.82 -19.00
C TYR A 255 -11.73 22.25 -18.98
N GLY A 256 -12.89 22.49 -18.35
CA GLY A 256 -13.47 23.83 -18.19
C GLY A 256 -14.26 24.34 -19.38
N HIS A 257 -14.39 23.57 -20.46
CA HIS A 257 -15.10 24.02 -21.70
C HIS A 257 -15.63 22.83 -22.51
N GLU A 258 -16.63 23.10 -23.34
CA GLU A 258 -17.10 22.24 -24.41
C GLU A 258 -16.59 22.78 -25.76
N LEU A 259 -16.45 21.90 -26.76
CA LEU A 259 -16.08 22.26 -28.11
C LEU A 259 -17.25 21.99 -29.06
N ASP A 260 -17.43 22.86 -30.03
CA ASP A 260 -18.37 22.66 -31.15
C ASP A 260 -17.69 21.86 -32.27
N LEU A 261 -17.34 20.62 -31.94
CA LEU A 261 -16.69 19.67 -32.83
C LEU A 261 -17.40 18.32 -32.77
N PRO A 262 -17.38 17.54 -33.87
CA PRO A 262 -17.92 16.18 -33.86
C PRO A 262 -17.26 15.32 -32.79
N VAL A 263 -18.06 14.47 -32.16
CA VAL A 263 -17.59 13.47 -31.21
C VAL A 263 -17.22 12.18 -31.97
N GLU A 264 -16.02 11.68 -31.69
CA GLU A 264 -15.48 10.45 -32.26
C GLU A 264 -15.51 9.32 -31.22
N LEU A 265 -16.02 8.15 -31.62
CA LEU A 265 -15.80 6.89 -30.93
C LEU A 265 -14.37 6.44 -31.23
N VAL A 266 -13.64 6.02 -30.18
CA VAL A 266 -12.26 5.50 -30.28
C VAL A 266 -12.22 4.02 -29.98
N ASN A 267 -12.77 3.60 -28.85
CA ASN A 267 -12.80 2.20 -28.44
C ASN A 267 -14.17 1.83 -27.83
N LEU A 268 -14.58 0.61 -28.06
CA LEU A 268 -15.61 -0.06 -27.29
C LEU A 268 -14.92 -0.99 -26.28
N ARG A 269 -15.36 -0.96 -25.03
CA ARG A 269 -14.75 -1.74 -23.94
C ARG A 269 -15.80 -2.56 -23.20
N VAL A 270 -15.41 -3.78 -22.85
CA VAL A 270 -16.20 -4.66 -21.98
C VAL A 270 -15.33 -5.10 -20.83
N GLY A 271 -15.75 -4.78 -19.62
CA GLY A 271 -15.24 -5.35 -18.39
C GLY A 271 -16.14 -6.52 -17.95
N LEU A 272 -15.56 -7.69 -17.75
CA LEU A 272 -16.25 -8.83 -17.14
C LEU A 272 -15.55 -9.13 -15.82
N VAL A 273 -16.33 -9.25 -14.75
CA VAL A 273 -15.80 -9.44 -13.40
C VAL A 273 -16.60 -10.55 -12.72
N SER A 274 -15.90 -11.51 -12.11
CA SER A 274 -16.57 -12.50 -11.26
C SER A 274 -16.97 -11.85 -9.93
N ARG A 275 -17.95 -12.41 -9.25
CA ARG A 275 -18.21 -12.04 -7.87
C ARG A 275 -16.96 -12.30 -7.04
N PRO A 276 -16.59 -11.37 -6.12
CA PRO A 276 -15.47 -11.59 -5.22
C PRO A 276 -15.74 -12.80 -4.32
N THR A 277 -14.69 -13.58 -4.04
CA THR A 277 -14.78 -14.65 -3.06
C THR A 277 -15.00 -14.02 -1.68
N PRO A 278 -16.08 -14.36 -0.95
CA PRO A 278 -16.31 -13.80 0.37
C PRO A 278 -15.19 -14.22 1.32
N LEU A 279 -14.57 -13.25 1.97
CA LEU A 279 -13.57 -13.46 3.00
C LEU A 279 -14.22 -13.29 4.37
N THR A 280 -14.27 -14.37 5.13
CA THR A 280 -14.71 -14.32 6.53
C THR A 280 -13.46 -14.31 7.42
N LEU A 281 -13.18 -13.17 8.05
CA LEU A 281 -12.15 -13.09 9.07
C LEU A 281 -12.67 -13.75 10.34
N THR A 282 -11.85 -14.60 10.96
CA THR A 282 -12.18 -15.21 12.25
C THR A 282 -12.17 -14.13 13.32
N SER A 283 -13.26 -14.02 14.08
CA SER A 283 -13.30 -13.12 15.22
C SER A 283 -12.41 -13.60 16.34
N LEU A 284 -11.63 -12.70 16.92
CA LEU A 284 -10.85 -12.99 18.10
C LEU A 284 -11.79 -13.21 19.31
N PRO A 285 -11.42 -14.13 20.23
CA PRO A 285 -12.16 -14.28 21.46
C PRO A 285 -12.02 -13.03 22.32
N ALA A 286 -13.07 -12.72 23.06
CA ALA A 286 -13.00 -11.80 24.19
C ALA A 286 -12.48 -12.58 25.40
N GLY A 287 -11.54 -12.01 26.12
CA GLY A 287 -10.93 -12.67 27.28
C GLY A 287 -10.14 -11.68 28.14
N PRO A 288 -9.46 -12.17 29.19
CA PRO A 288 -8.53 -11.36 29.94
C PRO A 288 -7.44 -10.81 29.02
N ALA A 289 -7.05 -9.54 29.23
CA ALA A 289 -6.02 -8.91 28.46
C ALA A 289 -4.72 -9.71 28.51
N SER A 290 -4.09 -9.94 27.37
CA SER A 290 -2.76 -10.53 27.27
C SER A 290 -1.75 -9.62 27.98
N VAL A 291 -0.83 -10.23 28.70
CA VAL A 291 0.30 -9.53 29.32
C VAL A 291 1.50 -9.48 28.36
N PRO A 292 2.37 -8.46 28.45
CA PRO A 292 3.60 -8.46 27.68
C PRO A 292 4.47 -9.66 28.08
N TYR A 293 5.06 -10.30 27.10
CA TYR A 293 5.98 -11.41 27.36
C TYR A 293 7.42 -10.98 27.61
N ASP A 294 7.75 -9.71 27.29
CA ASP A 294 9.06 -9.13 27.53
C ASP A 294 8.96 -7.58 27.65
N GLN A 295 10.05 -6.97 28.10
CA GLN A 295 10.26 -5.52 28.11
C GLN A 295 11.64 -5.22 27.56
N VAL A 296 11.74 -4.25 26.66
CA VAL A 296 12.97 -3.89 25.96
C VAL A 296 13.26 -2.41 26.05
N SER A 297 14.53 -2.05 26.13
CA SER A 297 14.98 -0.66 26.01
C SER A 297 15.04 -0.28 24.55
N LEU A 298 14.47 0.88 24.20
CA LEU A 298 14.55 1.47 22.88
C LEU A 298 15.45 2.69 22.92
N TYR A 299 16.29 2.86 21.90
CA TYR A 299 17.16 4.02 21.83
C TYR A 299 16.35 5.32 21.87
N GLY A 300 16.82 6.29 22.67
CA GLY A 300 16.18 7.60 22.82
C GLY A 300 14.96 7.63 23.75
N LEU A 301 14.59 6.50 24.37
CA LEU A 301 13.49 6.45 25.33
C LEU A 301 14.00 6.09 26.73
N GLU A 302 13.51 6.80 27.76
CA GLU A 302 13.78 6.46 29.15
C GLU A 302 12.93 5.27 29.62
N GLN A 303 11.73 5.13 29.07
CA GLN A 303 10.82 4.03 29.41
C GLN A 303 11.09 2.81 28.55
N SER A 304 11.07 1.65 29.19
CA SER A 304 11.09 0.36 28.47
C SER A 304 9.78 0.16 27.69
N ALA A 305 9.88 -0.40 26.50
CA ALA A 305 8.74 -0.76 25.68
C ALA A 305 8.27 -2.18 26.04
N ALA A 306 6.96 -2.32 26.26
CA ALA A 306 6.34 -3.63 26.46
C ALA A 306 6.29 -4.41 25.14
N VAL A 307 6.58 -5.71 25.16
CA VAL A 307 6.56 -6.57 23.97
C VAL A 307 5.42 -7.56 24.05
N TYR A 308 4.57 -7.53 23.00
CA TYR A 308 3.41 -8.41 22.88
C TYR A 308 3.51 -9.30 21.65
N ALA A 309 3.07 -10.55 21.76
CA ALA A 309 2.81 -11.39 20.61
C ALA A 309 1.41 -11.10 20.06
N ARG A 310 1.30 -10.81 18.77
CA ARG A 310 0.02 -10.44 18.12
C ARG A 310 -1.06 -11.50 18.28
N ASP A 311 -0.69 -12.77 18.14
CA ASP A 311 -1.57 -13.94 18.24
C ASP A 311 -2.11 -14.17 19.66
N GLY A 312 -1.46 -13.60 20.67
CA GLY A 312 -1.93 -13.61 22.04
C GLY A 312 -2.89 -12.49 22.42
N LEU A 313 -3.11 -11.50 21.54
CA LEU A 313 -3.98 -10.35 21.85
C LEU A 313 -5.45 -10.74 21.78
N MET A 314 -6.26 -10.12 22.64
CA MET A 314 -7.71 -10.36 22.74
C MET A 314 -8.52 -9.22 22.13
N ALA A 315 -9.72 -9.54 21.64
CA ALA A 315 -10.65 -8.52 21.15
C ALA A 315 -10.98 -7.49 22.27
N GLY A 316 -10.89 -6.22 21.92
CA GLY A 316 -11.13 -5.11 22.86
C GLY A 316 -9.93 -4.73 23.72
N GLN A 317 -8.82 -5.49 23.69
CA GLN A 317 -7.61 -5.16 24.45
C GLN A 317 -7.07 -3.80 24.06
N GLN A 318 -6.61 -3.02 25.05
CA GLN A 318 -5.98 -1.73 24.86
C GLN A 318 -4.51 -1.80 25.26
N LEU A 319 -3.65 -1.22 24.44
CA LEU A 319 -2.21 -1.10 24.68
C LEU A 319 -1.82 0.38 24.63
N THR A 320 -0.80 0.73 25.39
CA THR A 320 -0.23 2.08 25.42
C THR A 320 1.23 2.02 25.00
N GLY A 321 1.66 2.95 24.15
CA GLY A 321 3.06 3.09 23.77
C GLY A 321 3.93 3.70 24.89
N PRO A 322 5.25 3.40 24.92
CA PRO A 322 5.94 2.63 23.90
C PRO A 322 5.69 1.12 24.02
N ALA A 323 5.42 0.47 22.89
CA ALA A 323 5.26 -0.98 22.83
C ALA A 323 5.68 -1.56 21.46
N LEU A 324 6.08 -2.82 21.46
CA LEU A 324 6.30 -3.62 20.25
C LEU A 324 5.25 -4.73 20.19
N ILE A 325 4.64 -4.90 19.02
CA ILE A 325 3.73 -6.01 18.74
C ILE A 325 4.37 -6.84 17.63
N THR A 326 4.81 -8.06 17.99
CA THR A 326 5.53 -8.96 17.09
C THR A 326 4.57 -9.95 16.45
N GLU A 327 4.77 -10.21 15.17
CA GLU A 327 4.11 -11.24 14.38
C GLU A 327 5.16 -12.08 13.64
N THR A 328 4.76 -13.20 13.07
CA THR A 328 5.68 -14.04 12.28
C THR A 328 6.36 -13.26 11.14
N VAL A 329 5.64 -12.36 10.46
CA VAL A 329 6.11 -11.69 9.23
C VAL A 329 6.00 -10.17 9.30
N SER A 330 5.70 -9.61 10.47
CA SER A 330 5.66 -8.16 10.66
C SER A 330 5.96 -7.77 12.12
N THR A 331 6.30 -6.51 12.32
CA THR A 331 6.42 -5.91 13.65
C THR A 331 5.77 -4.54 13.63
N THR A 332 4.97 -4.24 14.65
CA THR A 332 4.38 -2.92 14.84
C THR A 332 5.03 -2.24 16.04
N TYR A 333 5.53 -1.02 15.82
CA TYR A 333 6.02 -0.14 16.87
C TYR A 333 4.94 0.88 17.22
N LEU A 334 4.42 0.78 18.43
CA LEU A 334 3.51 1.77 19.01
C LEU A 334 4.36 2.81 19.74
N ALA A 335 4.41 4.01 19.19
CA ALA A 335 5.24 5.10 19.71
C ALA A 335 4.71 5.65 21.06
N PRO A 336 5.53 6.34 21.87
CA PRO A 336 5.05 7.06 23.05
C PRO A 336 3.90 8.01 22.71
N GLY A 337 2.88 8.07 23.57
CA GLY A 337 1.69 8.90 23.34
C GLY A 337 0.64 8.29 22.40
N TRP A 338 0.94 7.16 21.76
CA TRP A 338 -0.01 6.41 20.95
C TRP A 338 -0.71 5.33 21.77
N TYR A 339 -1.96 5.09 21.41
CA TYR A 339 -2.82 4.06 21.97
C TYR A 339 -3.21 3.08 20.87
N CYS A 340 -3.34 1.82 21.23
CA CYS A 340 -3.81 0.78 20.34
C CYS A 340 -5.02 0.09 20.96
N LYS A 341 -6.08 -0.11 20.17
CA LYS A 341 -7.21 -0.98 20.50
C LYS A 341 -7.28 -2.11 19.49
N VAL A 342 -7.37 -3.33 19.98
CA VAL A 342 -7.55 -4.52 19.13
C VAL A 342 -9.04 -4.66 18.83
N ASP A 343 -9.45 -4.68 17.56
CA ASP A 343 -10.83 -4.89 17.18
C ASP A 343 -11.23 -6.38 17.20
N ALA A 344 -12.49 -6.68 16.89
CA ALA A 344 -13.00 -8.05 16.89
C ALA A 344 -12.36 -8.94 15.81
N ALA A 345 -11.84 -8.36 14.71
CA ALA A 345 -11.15 -9.10 13.66
C ALA A 345 -9.64 -9.25 13.92
N GLY A 346 -9.13 -8.61 14.98
CA GLY A 346 -7.70 -8.60 15.31
C GLY A 346 -6.92 -7.46 14.67
N ASN A 347 -7.56 -6.45 14.05
CA ASN A 347 -6.86 -5.29 13.58
C ASN A 347 -6.38 -4.43 14.75
N LEU A 348 -5.19 -3.83 14.61
CA LEU A 348 -4.69 -2.84 15.55
C LEU A 348 -5.18 -1.45 15.10
N LEU A 349 -6.09 -0.89 15.87
CA LEU A 349 -6.59 0.48 15.68
C LEU A 349 -5.74 1.41 16.55
N LEU A 350 -4.91 2.21 15.89
CA LEU A 350 -3.96 3.12 16.54
C LEU A 350 -4.54 4.53 16.59
N SER A 351 -4.37 5.22 17.71
CA SER A 351 -4.80 6.62 17.85
C SER A 351 -3.79 7.43 18.65
N ASN A 352 -3.56 8.65 18.19
CA ASN A 352 -2.82 9.65 18.96
C ASN A 352 -3.86 10.58 19.60
N ARG A 353 -3.99 10.54 20.92
CA ARG A 353 -4.82 11.50 21.67
C ARG A 353 -3.91 12.65 22.07
N VAL A 354 -4.04 13.75 21.36
CA VAL A 354 -3.53 15.05 21.81
C VAL A 354 -4.47 15.63 22.86
#